data_86330e9519ff2a72e3cbec0873a625b1
#
_entry.id   86330e9519ff2a72e3cbec0873a625b1
#
_cell.length_a   1.000
_cell.length_b   1.000
_cell.length_c   1.000
_cell.angle_alpha   90.00
_cell.angle_beta   90.00
_cell.angle_gamma   90.00
#
_symmetry.space_group_name_H-M   'P 1'
#
loop_
_entity.id
_entity.type
_entity.pdbx_description
1 polymer ?
#
loop_
_entity_poly.entity_id
_entity_poly.type
_entity_poly.pdbx_seq_one_letter_code
_entity_poly.pdbx_strand_id
1 'polypeptide(L)'
;AENDLTGRLLKSQSEPKADTWKQISFPAVLPSGNPVWPEYWDLEELQKVKASLPVRNWSAQYMQDPTSEEGAIIKREWWQKWEGRIPKLKHVMQSYDTAYSKQETADYSAITTWGIFQPYEDMGDAIILLDAVRGKYDFPELKIMALDQYKYWEPESVIVEAKATGVPLAQEFRRMGIPVVDFVPSRGKD
;
A
#
# COMPACT_ATOMS: atom_id res chain seq x y z
N ALA A 1 3.82 12.77 -8.34
CA ALA A 1 4.00 11.79 -7.25
C ALA A 1 5.50 11.67 -6.93
N GLU A 2 5.86 11.12 -5.77
CA GLU A 2 7.27 10.99 -5.37
C GLU A 2 8.15 10.26 -6.39
N ASN A 3 7.57 9.40 -7.19
CA ASN A 3 8.27 8.57 -8.18
C ASN A 3 8.07 9.02 -9.64
N ASP A 4 7.34 10.11 -9.88
CA ASP A 4 7.27 10.72 -11.21
C ASP A 4 8.54 11.54 -11.53
N LEU A 5 8.60 12.10 -12.74
CA LEU A 5 9.77 12.87 -13.16
C LEU A 5 10.07 14.03 -12.20
N THR A 6 9.04 14.79 -11.80
CA THR A 6 9.17 15.93 -10.90
C THR A 6 9.68 15.50 -9.53
N GLY A 7 9.07 14.46 -8.95
CA GLY A 7 9.50 13.94 -7.64
C GLY A 7 10.93 13.42 -7.66
N ARG A 8 11.35 12.74 -8.74
CA ARG A 8 12.75 12.27 -8.91
C ARG A 8 13.73 13.43 -9.05
N LEU A 9 13.39 14.46 -9.81
CA LEU A 9 14.24 15.66 -9.95
C LEU A 9 14.39 16.41 -8.62
N LEU A 10 13.30 16.55 -7.85
CA LEU A 10 13.34 17.18 -6.55
C LEU A 10 14.14 16.35 -5.52
N LYS A 11 14.07 15.03 -5.60
CA LYS A 11 14.90 14.15 -4.76
C LYS A 11 16.38 14.23 -5.13
N SER A 12 16.70 14.26 -6.42
CA SER A 12 18.10 14.29 -6.89
C SER A 12 18.84 15.57 -6.50
N GLN A 13 18.15 16.69 -6.28
CA GLN A 13 18.80 17.93 -5.88
C GLN A 13 19.44 17.90 -4.47
N SER A 14 19.13 16.89 -3.65
CA SER A 14 19.81 16.66 -2.37
C SER A 14 21.18 15.98 -2.52
N GLU A 15 21.50 15.47 -3.70
CA GLU A 15 22.79 14.85 -3.97
C GLU A 15 23.87 15.90 -4.18
N PRO A 16 25.12 15.63 -3.75
CA PRO A 16 26.24 16.55 -3.97
C PRO A 16 26.48 16.84 -5.46
N LYS A 17 26.55 18.10 -5.85
CA LYS A 17 26.74 18.59 -7.23
C LYS A 17 25.55 18.40 -8.19
N ALA A 18 24.39 18.05 -7.67
CA ALA A 18 23.18 17.99 -8.49
C ALA A 18 22.65 19.39 -8.82
N ASP A 19 21.93 19.51 -9.93
CA ASP A 19 21.24 20.73 -10.30
C ASP A 19 20.14 21.04 -9.28
N THR A 20 19.94 22.34 -9.03
CA THR A 20 18.85 22.82 -8.17
C THR A 20 17.64 23.23 -9.00
N TRP A 21 16.47 22.77 -8.59
CA TRP A 21 15.20 23.02 -9.26
C TRP A 21 14.28 23.88 -8.42
N LYS A 22 13.69 24.90 -8.99
CA LYS A 22 12.65 25.70 -8.35
C LYS A 22 11.28 25.12 -8.70
N GLN A 23 10.58 24.60 -7.72
CA GLN A 23 9.20 24.15 -7.90
C GLN A 23 8.26 25.35 -7.82
N ILE A 24 7.35 25.47 -8.79
CA ILE A 24 6.25 26.43 -8.78
C ILE A 24 4.96 25.63 -8.91
N SER A 25 4.04 25.81 -7.95
CA SER A 25 2.76 25.11 -7.90
C SER A 25 1.61 26.09 -8.07
N PHE A 26 0.61 25.70 -8.86
CA PHE A 26 -0.61 26.46 -9.09
C PHE A 26 -1.82 25.58 -8.74
N PRO A 27 -2.15 25.38 -7.45
CA PRO A 27 -3.30 24.61 -7.06
C PRO A 27 -4.59 25.28 -7.55
N ALA A 28 -5.57 24.48 -7.96
CA ALA A 28 -6.84 24.99 -8.49
C ALA A 28 -7.56 25.91 -7.51
N VAL A 29 -7.42 25.63 -6.20
CA VAL A 29 -7.86 26.52 -5.11
C VAL A 29 -6.64 27.00 -4.34
N LEU A 30 -6.44 28.30 -4.32
CA LEU A 30 -5.32 28.93 -3.62
C LEU A 30 -5.49 28.84 -2.09
N PRO A 31 -4.43 29.06 -1.29
CA PRO A 31 -4.54 29.14 0.16
C PRO A 31 -5.50 30.25 0.66
N SER A 32 -5.77 31.27 -0.17
CA SER A 32 -6.78 32.30 0.09
C SER A 32 -8.23 31.78 -0.01
N GLY A 33 -8.43 30.55 -0.50
CA GLY A 33 -9.75 29.99 -0.81
C GLY A 33 -10.32 30.36 -2.19
N ASN A 34 -9.61 31.20 -2.95
CA ASN A 34 -10.04 31.60 -4.28
C ASN A 34 -9.53 30.64 -5.37
N PRO A 35 -10.27 30.48 -6.49
CA PRO A 35 -9.75 29.76 -7.64
C PRO A 35 -8.48 30.42 -8.19
N VAL A 36 -7.56 29.63 -8.71
CA VAL A 36 -6.35 30.15 -9.37
C VAL A 36 -6.67 30.85 -10.69
N TRP A 37 -7.75 30.44 -11.33
CA TRP A 37 -8.20 30.99 -12.60
C TRP A 37 -9.73 31.19 -12.62
N PRO A 38 -10.24 32.25 -11.93
CA PRO A 38 -11.67 32.44 -11.72
C PRO A 38 -12.48 32.74 -13.00
N GLU A 39 -11.84 33.25 -14.07
CA GLU A 39 -12.49 33.52 -15.34
C GLU A 39 -12.82 32.24 -16.13
N TYR A 40 -12.15 31.13 -15.84
CA TYR A 40 -12.35 29.85 -16.53
C TYR A 40 -13.11 28.86 -15.63
N TRP A 41 -12.73 28.78 -14.34
CA TRP A 41 -13.33 27.87 -13.38
C TRP A 41 -13.65 28.64 -12.08
N ASP A 42 -14.91 28.78 -11.81
CA ASP A 42 -15.34 29.35 -10.53
C ASP A 42 -15.25 28.33 -9.39
N LEU A 43 -15.44 28.80 -8.17
CA LEU A 43 -15.32 27.94 -6.98
C LEU A 43 -16.44 26.87 -6.92
N GLU A 44 -17.62 27.18 -7.43
CA GLU A 44 -18.76 26.26 -7.43
C GLU A 44 -18.51 25.08 -8.40
N GLU A 45 -17.98 25.36 -9.58
CA GLU A 45 -17.59 24.34 -10.54
C GLU A 45 -16.46 23.46 -10.00
N LEU A 46 -15.44 24.05 -9.37
CA LEU A 46 -14.35 23.32 -8.72
C LEU A 46 -14.86 22.41 -7.60
N GLN A 47 -15.87 22.85 -6.83
CA GLN A 47 -16.49 22.03 -5.79
C GLN A 47 -17.28 20.84 -6.38
N LYS A 48 -17.98 21.04 -7.50
CA LYS A 48 -18.66 19.94 -8.21
C LYS A 48 -17.65 18.89 -8.71
N VAL A 49 -16.54 19.33 -9.27
CA VAL A 49 -15.48 18.43 -9.72
C VAL A 49 -14.86 17.69 -8.51
N LYS A 50 -14.58 18.40 -7.42
CA LYS A 50 -14.07 17.79 -6.20
C LYS A 50 -15.00 16.71 -5.66
N ALA A 51 -16.29 16.96 -5.67
CA ALA A 51 -17.30 15.99 -5.21
C ALA A 51 -17.41 14.74 -6.12
N SER A 52 -17.07 14.87 -7.40
CA SER A 52 -17.11 13.76 -8.38
C SER A 52 -15.84 12.93 -8.46
N LEU A 53 -14.73 13.39 -7.86
CA LEU A 53 -13.45 12.73 -7.93
C LEU A 53 -13.08 12.07 -6.59
N PRO A 54 -12.35 10.94 -6.62
CA PRO A 54 -11.65 10.44 -5.45
C PRO A 54 -10.72 11.52 -4.86
N VAL A 55 -10.67 11.63 -3.54
CA VAL A 55 -9.85 12.66 -2.83
C VAL A 55 -8.41 12.67 -3.31
N ARG A 56 -7.82 11.47 -3.52
CA ARG A 56 -6.47 11.33 -4.05
C ARG A 56 -6.27 11.98 -5.41
N ASN A 57 -7.24 11.81 -6.32
CA ASN A 57 -7.15 12.38 -7.67
C ASN A 57 -7.32 13.91 -7.62
N TRP A 58 -8.24 14.39 -6.81
CA TRP A 58 -8.38 15.83 -6.56
C TRP A 58 -7.11 16.44 -6.01
N SER A 59 -6.53 15.88 -4.95
CA SER A 59 -5.30 16.37 -4.33
C SER A 59 -4.13 16.34 -5.32
N ALA A 60 -3.93 15.24 -6.05
CA ALA A 60 -2.81 15.12 -6.96
C ALA A 60 -2.92 16.01 -8.19
N GLN A 61 -4.10 16.07 -8.84
CA GLN A 61 -4.26 16.72 -10.14
C GLN A 61 -4.66 18.20 -10.01
N TYR A 62 -5.57 18.51 -9.11
CA TYR A 62 -6.09 19.86 -8.95
C TYR A 62 -5.36 20.66 -7.88
N MET A 63 -5.02 20.04 -6.76
CA MET A 63 -4.28 20.74 -5.70
C MET A 63 -2.76 20.64 -5.85
N GLN A 64 -2.27 19.85 -6.82
CA GLN A 64 -0.85 19.60 -7.06
C GLN A 64 -0.11 19.06 -5.82
N ASP A 65 -0.85 18.37 -4.95
CA ASP A 65 -0.36 17.69 -3.75
C ASP A 65 -0.61 16.16 -3.88
N PRO A 66 0.29 15.44 -4.57
CA PRO A 66 0.13 14.00 -4.80
C PRO A 66 0.37 13.13 -3.57
N THR A 67 0.85 13.72 -2.49
CA THR A 67 1.20 13.00 -1.25
C THR A 67 0.15 13.12 -0.15
N SER A 68 -1.02 13.70 -0.47
CA SER A 68 -2.09 13.86 0.52
C SER A 68 -2.44 12.52 1.17
N GLU A 69 -2.16 12.40 2.47
CA GLU A 69 -2.55 11.24 3.30
C GLU A 69 -4.08 11.09 3.38
N GLU A 70 -4.83 12.14 3.08
CA GLU A 70 -6.30 12.14 3.10
C GLU A 70 -6.92 11.16 2.08
N GLY A 71 -6.19 10.84 1.01
CA GLY A 71 -6.60 9.84 0.01
C GLY A 71 -6.13 8.43 0.29
N ALA A 72 -5.37 8.19 1.33
CA ALA A 72 -4.93 6.85 1.70
C ALA A 72 -6.09 6.03 2.27
N ILE A 73 -6.28 4.81 1.74
CA ILE A 73 -7.29 3.87 2.24
C ILE A 73 -7.02 3.53 3.71
N ILE A 74 -5.74 3.41 4.07
CA ILE A 74 -5.29 3.18 5.45
C ILE A 74 -4.46 4.38 5.86
N LYS A 75 -4.97 5.19 6.79
CA LYS A 75 -4.30 6.38 7.26
C LYS A 75 -3.19 6.02 8.26
N ARG A 76 -2.07 6.76 8.19
CA ARG A 76 -0.93 6.53 9.08
C ARG A 76 -1.30 6.69 10.55
N GLU A 77 -2.19 7.62 10.88
CA GLU A 77 -2.68 7.89 12.22
C GLU A 77 -3.47 6.73 12.86
N TRP A 78 -3.97 5.78 12.04
CA TRP A 78 -4.67 4.59 12.53
C TRP A 78 -3.73 3.51 13.04
N TRP A 79 -2.44 3.56 12.66
CA TRP A 79 -1.45 2.62 13.11
C TRP A 79 -1.02 2.95 14.53
N GLN A 80 -1.24 2.02 15.44
CA GLN A 80 -0.75 2.07 16.79
C GLN A 80 0.49 1.20 16.91
N LYS A 81 1.46 1.64 17.71
CA LYS A 81 2.64 0.82 18.00
C LYS A 81 2.33 -0.07 19.21
N TRP A 82 2.64 -1.33 19.04
CA TRP A 82 2.65 -2.26 20.17
C TRP A 82 3.98 -2.12 20.91
N GLU A 83 3.91 -1.91 22.23
CA GLU A 83 5.09 -1.82 23.08
C GLU A 83 5.17 -3.07 23.97
N GLY A 84 6.36 -3.69 24.02
CA GLY A 84 6.60 -4.88 24.83
C GLY A 84 6.64 -6.18 24.03
N ARG A 85 6.40 -7.29 24.72
CA ARG A 85 6.42 -8.62 24.10
C ARG A 85 5.17 -8.83 23.24
N ILE A 86 5.31 -9.62 22.19
CA ILE A 86 4.18 -10.06 21.36
C ILE A 86 3.14 -10.69 22.28
N PRO A 87 1.85 -10.29 22.18
CA PRO A 87 0.80 -10.85 23.00
C PRO A 87 0.57 -12.34 22.69
N LYS A 88 -0.14 -13.04 23.57
CA LYS A 88 -0.56 -14.41 23.26
C LYS A 88 -1.52 -14.40 22.09
N LEU A 89 -1.08 -14.96 20.97
CA LEU A 89 -1.86 -15.01 19.75
C LEU A 89 -2.89 -16.14 19.81
N LYS A 90 -4.08 -15.88 19.29
CA LYS A 90 -5.14 -16.87 19.07
C LYS A 90 -5.01 -17.54 17.71
N HIS A 91 -4.50 -16.78 16.73
CA HIS A 91 -4.36 -17.22 15.34
C HIS A 91 -3.27 -16.40 14.65
N VAL A 92 -2.49 -17.03 13.79
CA VAL A 92 -1.51 -16.37 12.92
C VAL A 92 -1.94 -16.60 11.47
N MET A 93 -1.95 -15.52 10.69
CA MET A 93 -2.26 -15.58 9.26
C MET A 93 -1.21 -14.86 8.44
N GLN A 94 -1.01 -15.30 7.21
CA GLN A 94 -0.18 -14.59 6.23
C GLN A 94 -1.02 -14.17 5.03
N SER A 95 -0.71 -12.97 4.50
CA SER A 95 -1.32 -12.47 3.27
C SER A 95 -0.23 -12.20 2.23
N TYR A 96 -0.47 -12.66 1.02
CA TYR A 96 0.45 -12.60 -0.11
C TYR A 96 -0.16 -11.78 -1.25
N ASP A 97 0.44 -10.63 -1.55
CA ASP A 97 0.20 -9.85 -2.76
C ASP A 97 1.40 -10.03 -3.68
N THR A 98 1.22 -10.71 -4.81
CA THR A 98 2.32 -11.17 -5.64
C THR A 98 2.34 -10.49 -6.99
N ALA A 99 3.53 -9.99 -7.39
CA ALA A 99 3.78 -9.40 -8.71
C ALA A 99 4.46 -10.40 -9.65
N TYR A 100 4.33 -10.16 -10.97
CA TYR A 100 4.73 -11.12 -12.00
C TYR A 100 6.23 -11.11 -12.36
N SER A 101 7.00 -10.07 -12.02
CA SER A 101 8.32 -9.87 -12.63
C SER A 101 9.30 -9.14 -11.73
N LYS A 102 10.61 -9.42 -11.94
CA LYS A 102 11.76 -8.72 -11.36
C LYS A 102 12.12 -7.39 -12.03
N GLN A 103 11.48 -7.02 -13.14
CA GLN A 103 11.86 -5.82 -13.88
C GLN A 103 11.77 -4.57 -12.99
N GLU A 104 12.62 -3.58 -13.24
CA GLU A 104 12.64 -2.33 -12.46
C GLU A 104 11.28 -1.61 -12.45
N THR A 105 10.51 -1.76 -13.53
CA THR A 105 9.16 -1.20 -13.69
C THR A 105 8.05 -2.07 -13.10
N ALA A 106 8.36 -3.29 -12.63
CA ALA A 106 7.36 -4.19 -12.06
C ALA A 106 6.97 -3.78 -10.64
N ASP A 107 5.74 -4.14 -10.27
CA ASP A 107 5.26 -4.00 -8.90
C ASP A 107 6.04 -4.89 -7.93
N TYR A 108 5.97 -4.59 -6.66
CA TYR A 108 6.55 -5.39 -5.60
C TYR A 108 5.65 -6.56 -5.24
N SER A 109 6.24 -7.70 -4.91
CA SER A 109 5.57 -8.73 -4.12
C SER A 109 5.68 -8.38 -2.63
N ALA A 110 4.61 -8.56 -1.88
CA ALA A 110 4.56 -8.32 -0.46
C ALA A 110 3.98 -9.53 0.28
N ILE A 111 4.60 -9.88 1.41
CA ILE A 111 4.14 -10.91 2.33
C ILE A 111 3.97 -10.23 3.68
N THR A 112 2.78 -10.28 4.25
CA THR A 112 2.50 -9.73 5.57
C THR A 112 2.03 -10.82 6.50
N THR A 113 2.55 -10.84 7.72
CA THR A 113 2.19 -11.79 8.77
C THR A 113 1.46 -11.07 9.88
N TRP A 114 0.29 -11.57 10.22
CA TRP A 114 -0.63 -10.97 11.18
C TRP A 114 -0.97 -11.94 12.29
N GLY A 115 -1.06 -11.42 13.51
CA GLY A 115 -1.55 -12.15 14.66
C GLY A 115 -2.90 -11.63 15.12
N ILE A 116 -3.82 -12.53 15.44
CA ILE A 116 -5.08 -12.20 16.11
C ILE A 116 -4.88 -12.45 17.59
N PHE A 117 -5.24 -11.48 18.44
CA PHE A 117 -5.13 -11.57 19.88
C PHE A 117 -6.27 -10.82 20.56
N GLN A 118 -6.48 -11.07 21.82
CA GLN A 118 -7.43 -10.34 22.65
C GLN A 118 -6.68 -9.44 23.61
N PRO A 119 -6.80 -8.11 23.49
CA PRO A 119 -6.03 -7.18 24.35
C PRO A 119 -6.45 -7.25 25.82
N TYR A 120 -7.75 -7.37 26.08
CA TYR A 120 -8.36 -7.46 27.42
C TYR A 120 -9.58 -8.39 27.37
N GLU A 121 -9.93 -9.00 28.51
CA GLU A 121 -11.02 -9.98 28.58
C GLU A 121 -12.38 -9.46 28.06
N ASP A 122 -12.66 -8.17 28.25
CA ASP A 122 -13.91 -7.53 27.83
C ASP A 122 -13.86 -6.87 26.44
N MET A 123 -12.73 -6.96 25.75
CA MET A 123 -12.57 -6.41 24.39
C MET A 123 -12.67 -7.49 23.32
N GLY A 124 -13.15 -7.09 22.16
CA GLY A 124 -13.12 -7.93 20.95
C GLY A 124 -11.69 -8.24 20.50
N ASP A 125 -11.57 -9.14 19.55
CA ASP A 125 -10.28 -9.49 18.97
C ASP A 125 -9.66 -8.31 18.24
N ALA A 126 -8.36 -8.17 18.38
CA ALA A 126 -7.52 -7.18 17.68
C ALA A 126 -6.51 -7.90 16.78
N ILE A 127 -5.97 -7.16 15.82
CA ILE A 127 -4.92 -7.67 14.93
C ILE A 127 -3.62 -6.92 15.15
N ILE A 128 -2.51 -7.63 15.07
CA ILE A 128 -1.16 -7.07 15.14
C ILE A 128 -0.36 -7.50 13.91
N LEU A 129 0.33 -6.55 13.28
CA LEU A 129 1.29 -6.85 12.24
C LEU A 129 2.57 -7.37 12.91
N LEU A 130 2.91 -8.62 12.64
CA LEU A 130 4.08 -9.30 13.20
C LEU A 130 5.30 -9.10 12.31
N ASP A 131 5.11 -9.16 10.99
CA ASP A 131 6.17 -9.02 10.01
C ASP A 131 5.64 -8.53 8.66
N ALA A 132 6.51 -7.88 7.89
CA ALA A 132 6.21 -7.45 6.53
C ALA A 132 7.46 -7.53 5.66
N VAL A 133 7.44 -8.42 4.68
CA VAL A 133 8.51 -8.59 3.70
C VAL A 133 8.05 -8.07 2.35
N ARG A 134 8.86 -7.27 1.70
CA ARG A 134 8.58 -6.71 0.38
C ARG A 134 9.82 -6.78 -0.50
N GLY A 135 9.64 -7.24 -1.73
CA GLY A 135 10.74 -7.33 -2.69
C GLY A 135 10.24 -7.54 -4.12
N LYS A 136 11.18 -7.49 -5.05
CA LYS A 136 10.96 -7.87 -6.44
C LYS A 136 11.59 -9.23 -6.65
N TYR A 137 10.77 -10.23 -6.87
CA TYR A 137 11.18 -11.63 -6.97
C TYR A 137 10.74 -12.21 -8.31
N ASP A 138 11.55 -13.09 -8.88
CA ASP A 138 11.02 -14.04 -9.85
C ASP A 138 10.25 -15.17 -9.12
N PHE A 139 9.55 -16.02 -9.87
CA PHE A 139 8.70 -17.05 -9.25
C PHE A 139 9.48 -18.03 -8.37
N PRO A 140 10.66 -18.56 -8.77
CA PRO A 140 11.45 -19.42 -7.92
C PRO A 140 11.88 -18.77 -6.61
N GLU A 141 12.32 -17.51 -6.63
CA GLU A 141 12.73 -16.76 -5.44
C GLU A 141 11.55 -16.44 -4.55
N LEU A 142 10.40 -16.02 -5.15
CA LEU A 142 9.16 -15.79 -4.42
C LEU A 142 8.73 -17.06 -3.68
N LYS A 143 8.82 -18.22 -4.33
CA LYS A 143 8.51 -19.51 -3.71
C LYS A 143 9.40 -19.82 -2.51
N ILE A 144 10.72 -19.59 -2.63
CA ILE A 144 11.67 -19.79 -1.53
C ILE A 144 11.33 -18.85 -0.38
N MET A 145 11.20 -17.54 -0.66
CA MET A 145 10.86 -16.54 0.34
C MET A 145 9.53 -16.87 1.06
N ALA A 146 8.52 -17.25 0.30
CA ALA A 146 7.22 -17.60 0.84
C ALA A 146 7.27 -18.84 1.75
N LEU A 147 8.06 -19.86 1.38
CA LEU A 147 8.27 -21.05 2.20
C LEU A 147 9.05 -20.74 3.48
N ASP A 148 10.06 -19.87 3.41
CA ASP A 148 10.84 -19.46 4.58
C ASP A 148 9.97 -18.68 5.56
N GLN A 149 9.14 -17.76 5.06
CA GLN A 149 8.19 -17.01 5.88
C GLN A 149 7.13 -17.94 6.49
N TYR A 150 6.63 -18.90 5.72
CA TYR A 150 5.69 -19.89 6.24
C TYR A 150 6.28 -20.75 7.35
N LYS A 151 7.50 -21.26 7.17
CA LYS A 151 8.19 -22.07 8.17
C LYS A 151 8.56 -21.30 9.44
N TYR A 152 8.89 -20.02 9.29
CA TYR A 152 9.28 -19.18 10.41
C TYR A 152 8.09 -18.80 11.31
N TRP A 153 6.94 -18.50 10.71
CA TRP A 153 5.78 -18.01 11.43
C TRP A 153 4.73 -19.10 11.72
N GLU A 154 4.79 -20.23 11.02
CA GLU A 154 3.86 -21.36 11.12
C GLU A 154 2.38 -20.92 11.15
N PRO A 155 1.91 -20.10 10.16
CA PRO A 155 0.57 -19.57 10.17
C PRO A 155 -0.47 -20.70 9.99
N GLU A 156 -1.59 -20.57 10.67
CA GLU A 156 -2.73 -21.48 10.51
C GLU A 156 -3.51 -21.23 9.22
N SER A 157 -3.34 -20.06 8.60
CA SER A 157 -3.95 -19.73 7.31
C SER A 157 -3.06 -18.85 6.46
N VAL A 158 -3.08 -19.11 5.15
CA VAL A 158 -2.36 -18.34 4.13
C VAL A 158 -3.37 -17.82 3.12
N ILE A 159 -3.45 -16.51 2.96
CA ILE A 159 -4.33 -15.83 2.02
C ILE A 159 -3.48 -15.41 0.82
N VAL A 160 -3.86 -15.82 -0.37
CA VAL A 160 -3.15 -15.45 -1.61
C VAL A 160 -4.11 -14.77 -2.57
N GLU A 161 -3.75 -13.59 -3.10
CA GLU A 161 -4.54 -12.96 -4.15
C GLU A 161 -4.50 -13.83 -5.41
N ALA A 162 -5.67 -14.28 -5.87
CA ALA A 162 -5.82 -15.18 -7.02
C ALA A 162 -5.66 -14.43 -8.36
N LYS A 163 -4.53 -13.74 -8.52
CA LYS A 163 -4.12 -13.06 -9.75
C LYS A 163 -2.66 -13.34 -10.07
N ALA A 164 -2.34 -13.28 -11.36
CA ALA A 164 -0.98 -13.43 -11.88
C ALA A 164 -0.19 -14.60 -11.24
N THR A 165 0.90 -14.30 -10.52
CA THR A 165 1.76 -15.30 -9.86
C THR A 165 1.17 -15.89 -8.58
N GLY A 166 0.09 -15.31 -8.05
CA GLY A 166 -0.59 -15.86 -6.87
C GLY A 166 -1.21 -17.23 -7.12
N VAL A 167 -1.78 -17.45 -8.30
CA VAL A 167 -2.39 -18.74 -8.65
C VAL A 167 -1.38 -19.90 -8.64
N PRO A 168 -0.23 -19.85 -9.34
CA PRO A 168 0.78 -20.90 -9.26
C PRO A 168 1.34 -21.07 -7.85
N LEU A 169 1.57 -20.00 -7.11
CA LEU A 169 2.05 -20.08 -5.72
C LEU A 169 1.05 -20.80 -4.81
N ALA A 170 -0.24 -20.48 -4.92
CA ALA A 170 -1.30 -21.13 -4.17
C ALA A 170 -1.41 -22.62 -4.51
N GLN A 171 -1.25 -23.01 -5.78
CA GLN A 171 -1.23 -24.40 -6.21
C GLN A 171 -0.04 -25.17 -5.61
N GLU A 172 1.16 -24.59 -5.63
CA GLU A 172 2.35 -25.20 -5.03
C GLU A 172 2.17 -25.39 -3.53
N PHE A 173 1.66 -24.38 -2.83
CA PHE A 173 1.41 -24.46 -1.40
C PHE A 173 0.41 -25.57 -1.04
N ARG A 174 -0.69 -25.69 -1.79
CA ARG A 174 -1.65 -26.79 -1.60
C ARG A 174 -1.04 -28.17 -1.81
N ARG A 175 -0.17 -28.33 -2.80
CA ARG A 175 0.58 -29.59 -3.02
C ARG A 175 1.47 -29.94 -1.83
N MET A 176 1.92 -28.95 -1.09
CA MET A 176 2.74 -29.12 0.10
C MET A 176 1.92 -29.28 1.39
N GLY A 177 0.60 -29.29 1.29
CA GLY A 177 -0.30 -29.40 2.46
C GLY A 177 -0.49 -28.10 3.24
N ILE A 178 -0.06 -26.97 2.70
CA ILE A 178 -0.24 -25.65 3.33
C ILE A 178 -1.69 -25.18 3.15
N PRO A 179 -2.37 -24.70 4.21
CA PRO A 179 -3.76 -24.26 4.15
C PRO A 179 -3.87 -22.89 3.45
N VAL A 180 -4.17 -22.90 2.16
CA VAL A 180 -4.29 -21.69 1.33
C VAL A 180 -5.73 -21.34 1.05
N VAL A 181 -6.08 -20.09 1.28
CA VAL A 181 -7.33 -19.43 0.91
C VAL A 181 -7.08 -18.50 -0.26
N ASP A 182 -7.77 -18.71 -1.38
CA ASP A 182 -7.72 -17.79 -2.52
C ASP A 182 -8.59 -16.57 -2.22
N PHE A 183 -8.00 -15.40 -2.38
CA PHE A 183 -8.73 -14.14 -2.32
C PHE A 183 -8.89 -13.59 -3.74
N VAL A 184 -10.15 -13.45 -4.17
CA VAL A 184 -10.49 -12.78 -5.43
C VAL A 184 -11.10 -11.43 -5.09
N PRO A 185 -10.42 -10.30 -5.37
CA PRO A 185 -10.99 -8.99 -5.15
C PRO A 185 -12.30 -8.82 -5.95
N SER A 186 -13.38 -8.46 -5.26
CA SER A 186 -14.70 -8.25 -5.88
C SER A 186 -14.81 -6.91 -6.61
N ARG A 187 -13.86 -6.00 -6.40
CA ARG A 187 -13.77 -4.70 -7.08
C ARG A 187 -12.36 -4.55 -7.65
N GLY A 188 -12.26 -3.98 -8.87
CA GLY A 188 -10.97 -3.58 -9.41
C GLY A 188 -10.25 -2.64 -8.42
N LYS A 189 -8.93 -2.58 -8.53
CA LYS A 189 -8.14 -1.55 -7.82
C LYS A 189 -8.52 -0.22 -8.49
N ASP A 190 -9.53 0.48 -7.98
CA ASP A 190 -9.84 1.85 -8.35
C ASP A 190 -8.90 2.82 -7.63
#